data_86fb2d889c49cb891fb452d2865041f9
#
_entry.id   86fb2d889c49cb891fb452d2865041f9
#
_cell.length_a   1.000
_cell.length_b   1.000
_cell.length_c   1.000
_cell.angle_alpha   90.00
_cell.angle_beta   90.00
_cell.angle_gamma   90.00
#
_symmetry.space_group_name_H-M   'P 1'
#
loop_
_entity.id
_entity.type
_entity.pdbx_description
1 polymer ?
#
loop_
_entity_poly.entity_id
_entity_poly.type
_entity_poly.pdbx_seq_one_letter_code
_entity_poly.pdbx_strand_id
1 'polypeptide(L)'
;MSYTFTIIVNDAQPNSWPDIVWRDALSSGARVLLDSCIPLPAPLRHLRKAHFANTANSKVWLPLKCLWDKTNTLRLEDLDPKKRNYIIFQTGIKFSAHYIARLKKERNACIVLYMPDNIRTMKMARNKSEFERFCKHYHVDQVYSFDYKDCEEFEVKFFDFYSMLSIEEIPIKQSNDKMKVLYVGGCRSMERLQTLHALYDKLSDKASCTFYINGVDKENATKEGIIYNHPLSYAEVVELVQQNDVIVEIINGTQTGNTLRLKEAVCYNKCLLS
;
A
#
# COMPACT_ATOMS: atom_id res chain seq x y z
N MET A 1 2.71 28.16 -13.27
CA MET A 1 3.21 26.90 -13.87
C MET A 1 2.10 25.87 -13.74
N SER A 2 1.66 25.26 -14.84
CA SER A 2 0.69 24.16 -14.75
C SER A 2 1.42 22.84 -14.48
N TYR A 3 0.78 21.94 -13.73
CA TYR A 3 1.35 20.65 -13.35
C TYR A 3 0.32 19.52 -13.54
N THR A 4 0.84 18.31 -13.64
CA THR A 4 0.03 17.09 -13.69
C THR A 4 0.55 16.08 -12.69
N PHE A 5 -0.33 15.20 -12.25
CA PHE A 5 0.03 14.08 -11.37
C PHE A 5 -0.32 12.76 -12.04
N THR A 6 0.64 11.83 -12.05
CA THR A 6 0.43 10.45 -12.45
C THR A 6 0.91 9.54 -11.32
N ILE A 7 0.04 8.70 -10.81
CA ILE A 7 0.31 7.76 -9.72
C ILE A 7 0.39 6.36 -10.33
N ILE A 8 1.46 5.63 -10.06
CA ILE A 8 1.68 4.27 -10.54
C ILE A 8 1.66 3.32 -9.34
N VAL A 9 0.61 2.50 -9.27
CA VAL A 9 0.30 1.59 -8.16
C VAL A 9 0.86 0.24 -8.44
N ASN A 10 1.90 -0.17 -8.56
CA ASN A 10 2.58 -1.42 -8.94
C ASN A 10 1.99 -2.76 -8.49
N ASP A 11 0.84 -2.79 -7.89
CA ASP A 11 0.15 -4.02 -7.54
C ASP A 11 -1.29 -3.94 -8.04
N ALA A 12 -1.64 -4.90 -8.89
CA ALA A 12 -3.02 -5.18 -9.23
C ALA A 12 -3.76 -5.67 -7.98
N GLN A 13 -4.01 -4.77 -7.04
CA GLN A 13 -4.99 -5.00 -5.99
C GLN A 13 -6.38 -4.98 -6.64
N PRO A 14 -7.27 -5.88 -6.24
CA PRO A 14 -8.57 -5.97 -6.89
C PRO A 14 -9.32 -4.65 -6.81
N ASN A 15 -9.88 -4.33 -7.88
CA ASN A 15 -10.81 -3.33 -8.41
C ASN A 15 -11.28 -2.14 -7.56
N SER A 16 -11.33 -2.19 -6.25
CA SER A 16 -11.86 -1.11 -5.41
C SER A 16 -10.80 -0.27 -4.69
N TRP A 17 -9.56 -0.76 -4.63
CA TRP A 17 -8.51 -0.05 -3.91
C TRP A 17 -8.22 1.34 -4.49
N PRO A 18 -8.02 1.52 -5.81
CA PRO A 18 -7.71 2.85 -6.33
C PRO A 18 -8.86 3.81 -6.24
N ASP A 19 -10.08 3.34 -6.45
CA ASP A 19 -11.28 4.19 -6.44
C ASP A 19 -11.59 4.72 -5.03
N ILE A 20 -11.17 4.01 -4.01
CA ILE A 20 -11.32 4.44 -2.62
C ILE A 20 -10.09 5.24 -2.18
N VAL A 21 -8.91 4.67 -2.38
CA VAL A 21 -7.62 5.18 -1.88
C VAL A 21 -7.18 6.45 -2.60
N TRP A 22 -7.47 6.57 -3.89
CA TRP A 22 -7.06 7.69 -4.74
C TRP A 22 -8.24 8.53 -5.22
N ARG A 23 -9.42 8.40 -4.60
CA ARG A 23 -10.65 9.11 -5.01
C ARG A 23 -10.44 10.61 -5.15
N ASP A 24 -9.86 11.24 -4.14
CA ASP A 24 -9.64 12.69 -4.14
C ASP A 24 -8.59 13.12 -5.17
N ALA A 25 -7.56 12.29 -5.38
CA ALA A 25 -6.58 12.54 -6.42
C ALA A 25 -7.21 12.43 -7.82
N LEU A 26 -8.02 11.40 -8.04
CA LEU A 26 -8.77 11.23 -9.31
C LEU A 26 -9.73 12.39 -9.55
N SER A 27 -10.50 12.80 -8.55
CA SER A 27 -11.42 13.95 -8.65
C SER A 27 -10.70 15.27 -8.91
N SER A 28 -9.45 15.38 -8.46
CA SER A 28 -8.56 16.53 -8.73
C SER A 28 -7.87 16.46 -10.09
N GLY A 29 -8.18 15.46 -10.92
CA GLY A 29 -7.62 15.28 -12.26
C GLY A 29 -6.26 14.56 -12.30
N ALA A 30 -5.84 13.89 -11.24
CA ALA A 30 -4.68 13.02 -11.28
C ALA A 30 -4.99 11.74 -12.07
N ARG A 31 -3.98 11.21 -12.75
CA ARG A 31 -4.06 9.92 -13.44
C ARG A 31 -3.56 8.82 -12.51
N VAL A 32 -4.33 7.75 -12.35
CA VAL A 32 -3.91 6.57 -11.57
C VAL A 32 -3.76 5.38 -12.51
N LEU A 33 -2.57 4.78 -12.52
CA LEU A 33 -2.23 3.58 -13.28
C LEU A 33 -2.05 2.42 -12.30
N LEU A 34 -2.90 1.41 -12.42
CA LEU A 34 -2.94 0.25 -11.50
C LEU A 34 -1.73 -0.67 -11.65
N ASP A 35 -1.11 -0.66 -12.80
CA ASP A 35 0.09 -1.42 -13.07
C ASP A 35 1.11 -0.57 -13.83
N SER A 36 2.36 -0.92 -13.68
CA SER A 36 3.48 -0.30 -14.40
C SER A 36 3.66 -0.84 -15.82
N CYS A 37 2.94 -1.92 -16.20
CA CYS A 37 3.01 -2.49 -17.54
C CYS A 37 1.65 -2.88 -18.10
N ILE A 38 1.55 -2.84 -19.43
CA ILE A 38 0.42 -3.41 -20.14
C ILE A 38 0.31 -4.92 -19.86
N PRO A 39 -0.87 -5.54 -20.05
CA PRO A 39 -1.05 -6.97 -19.91
C PRO A 39 -0.04 -7.76 -20.76
N LEU A 40 0.68 -8.68 -20.15
CA LEU A 40 1.67 -9.54 -20.80
C LEU A 40 1.25 -11.01 -20.68
N PRO A 41 1.61 -11.86 -21.66
CA PRO A 41 1.52 -13.31 -21.53
C PRO A 41 2.23 -13.80 -20.28
N ALA A 42 1.71 -14.86 -19.65
CA ALA A 42 2.19 -15.35 -18.34
C ALA A 42 3.71 -15.54 -18.26
N PRO A 43 4.41 -16.17 -19.24
CA PRO A 43 5.87 -16.31 -19.17
C PRO A 43 6.61 -14.96 -19.12
N LEU A 44 6.21 -14.01 -19.96
CA LEU A 44 6.84 -12.67 -20.01
C LEU A 44 6.53 -11.87 -18.75
N ARG A 45 5.33 -12.00 -18.21
CA ARG A 45 4.95 -11.36 -16.95
C ARG A 45 5.81 -11.88 -15.78
N HIS A 46 6.05 -13.19 -15.69
CA HIS A 46 6.91 -13.77 -14.67
C HIS A 46 8.36 -13.32 -14.83
N LEU A 47 8.87 -13.31 -16.05
CA LEU A 47 10.23 -12.86 -16.33
C LEU A 47 10.39 -11.37 -15.96
N ARG A 48 9.45 -10.50 -16.35
CA ARG A 48 9.46 -9.09 -15.98
C ARG A 48 9.39 -8.91 -14.46
N LYS A 49 8.52 -9.65 -13.77
CA LYS A 49 8.41 -9.61 -12.31
C LYS A 49 9.73 -9.97 -11.64
N ALA A 50 10.41 -11.02 -12.09
CA ALA A 50 11.73 -11.41 -11.59
C ALA A 50 12.77 -10.34 -11.89
N HIS A 51 12.76 -9.75 -13.09
CA HIS A 51 13.72 -8.73 -13.51
C HIS A 51 13.62 -7.43 -12.69
N PHE A 52 12.43 -7.07 -12.22
CA PHE A 52 12.21 -5.89 -11.37
C PHE A 52 12.06 -6.23 -9.87
N ALA A 53 12.28 -7.48 -9.46
CA ALA A 53 12.17 -7.85 -8.05
C ALA A 53 13.18 -7.11 -7.18
N ASN A 54 12.74 -6.47 -6.11
CA ASN A 54 13.61 -5.75 -5.18
C ASN A 54 14.69 -6.66 -4.61
N THR A 55 14.34 -7.90 -4.24
CA THR A 55 15.28 -8.88 -3.68
C THR A 55 16.44 -9.24 -4.60
N ALA A 56 16.22 -9.27 -5.91
CA ALA A 56 17.27 -9.49 -6.89
C ALA A 56 18.12 -8.22 -7.09
N ASN A 57 17.47 -7.08 -7.22
CA ASN A 57 18.12 -5.81 -7.53
C ASN A 57 18.82 -5.16 -6.34
N SER A 58 18.48 -5.53 -5.10
CA SER A 58 19.23 -5.08 -3.91
C SER A 58 20.63 -5.67 -3.82
N LYS A 59 20.88 -6.80 -4.51
CA LYS A 59 22.19 -7.47 -4.55
C LYS A 59 22.97 -7.15 -5.82
N VAL A 60 22.31 -7.28 -6.97
CA VAL A 60 22.91 -7.09 -8.30
C VAL A 60 21.90 -6.39 -9.19
N TRP A 61 22.31 -5.29 -9.80
CA TRP A 61 21.49 -4.61 -10.80
C TRP A 61 21.39 -5.47 -12.06
N LEU A 62 20.21 -6.05 -12.28
CA LEU A 62 20.00 -6.82 -13.49
C LEU A 62 20.01 -5.89 -14.73
N PRO A 63 20.82 -6.20 -15.75
CA PRO A 63 20.95 -5.37 -16.95
C PRO A 63 19.72 -5.49 -17.86
N LEU A 64 19.71 -4.75 -18.97
CA LEU A 64 18.74 -4.86 -20.06
C LEU A 64 17.27 -4.58 -19.69
N LYS A 65 17.01 -3.90 -18.58
CA LYS A 65 15.65 -3.51 -18.19
C LYS A 65 14.95 -2.62 -19.23
N CYS A 66 15.73 -1.92 -20.07
CA CYS A 66 15.20 -1.11 -21.17
C CYS A 66 14.43 -1.91 -22.22
N LEU A 67 14.62 -3.22 -22.30
CA LEU A 67 13.80 -4.09 -23.17
C LEU A 67 12.31 -4.05 -22.79
N TRP A 68 11.99 -3.73 -21.54
CA TRP A 68 10.62 -3.62 -21.05
C TRP A 68 9.98 -2.24 -21.28
N ASP A 69 10.75 -1.25 -21.74
CA ASP A 69 10.26 0.14 -21.83
C ASP A 69 9.02 0.28 -22.73
N LYS A 70 8.96 -0.53 -23.82
CA LYS A 70 7.79 -0.59 -24.72
C LYS A 70 6.52 -1.15 -24.05
N THR A 71 6.67 -1.83 -22.92
CA THR A 71 5.55 -2.43 -22.17
C THR A 71 5.04 -1.55 -21.04
N ASN A 72 5.65 -0.40 -20.80
CA ASN A 72 5.22 0.51 -19.74
C ASN A 72 3.84 1.06 -20.03
N THR A 73 3.00 1.14 -18.98
CA THR A 73 1.65 1.73 -19.07
C THR A 73 1.68 3.24 -19.24
N LEU A 74 2.63 3.92 -18.60
CA LEU A 74 2.86 5.34 -18.81
C LEU A 74 3.80 5.53 -20.00
N ARG A 75 3.34 6.17 -21.05
CA ARG A 75 4.13 6.48 -22.24
C ARG A 75 4.58 7.93 -22.24
N LEU A 76 5.65 8.24 -23.00
CA LEU A 76 6.14 9.62 -23.11
C LEU A 76 5.08 10.55 -23.72
N GLU A 77 4.36 10.08 -24.72
CA GLU A 77 3.29 10.82 -25.40
C GLU A 77 2.11 11.19 -24.49
N ASP A 78 1.94 10.48 -23.37
CA ASP A 78 0.88 10.75 -22.40
C ASP A 78 1.13 12.04 -21.57
N LEU A 79 2.34 12.57 -21.64
CA LEU A 79 2.80 13.69 -20.81
C LEU A 79 3.08 14.93 -21.65
N ASP A 80 2.49 16.06 -21.24
CA ASP A 80 2.76 17.36 -21.86
C ASP A 80 4.12 17.91 -21.38
N PRO A 81 5.10 18.12 -22.29
CA PRO A 81 6.42 18.61 -21.88
C PRO A 81 6.40 20.08 -21.38
N LYS A 82 5.32 20.82 -21.65
CA LYS A 82 5.16 22.20 -21.19
C LYS A 82 4.70 22.29 -19.73
N LYS A 83 4.23 21.17 -19.18
CA LYS A 83 3.79 21.06 -17.79
C LYS A 83 4.88 20.46 -16.91
N ARG A 84 4.82 20.70 -15.60
CA ARG A 84 5.59 19.93 -14.64
C ARG A 84 4.84 18.63 -14.35
N ASN A 85 5.43 17.50 -14.72
CA ASN A 85 4.79 16.19 -14.59
C ASN A 85 5.32 15.45 -13.34
N TYR A 86 4.51 15.37 -12.29
CA TYR A 86 4.83 14.60 -11.10
C TYR A 86 4.45 13.13 -11.32
N ILE A 87 5.42 12.24 -11.30
CA ILE A 87 5.22 10.80 -11.45
C ILE A 87 5.52 10.15 -10.11
N ILE A 88 4.48 9.66 -9.46
CA ILE A 88 4.52 9.08 -8.11
C ILE A 88 4.49 7.57 -8.24
N PHE A 89 5.58 6.92 -7.89
CA PHE A 89 5.66 5.47 -7.81
C PHE A 89 5.31 5.01 -6.38
N GLN A 90 4.28 4.21 -6.27
CA GLN A 90 3.94 3.51 -5.04
C GLN A 90 4.61 2.14 -5.03
N THR A 91 5.27 1.77 -3.94
CA THR A 91 5.90 0.45 -3.72
C THR A 91 7.19 0.14 -4.50
N GLY A 92 7.68 1.03 -5.33
CA GLY A 92 8.93 0.83 -6.06
C GLY A 92 8.83 1.15 -7.56
N ILE A 93 9.97 1.22 -8.21
CA ILE A 93 10.08 1.64 -9.61
C ILE A 93 10.29 0.41 -10.50
N LYS A 94 9.28 0.08 -11.31
CA LYS A 94 9.31 -1.02 -12.28
C LYS A 94 9.51 -0.54 -13.73
N PHE A 95 10.13 0.62 -13.89
CA PHE A 95 10.61 1.15 -15.16
C PHE A 95 12.14 1.05 -15.21
N SER A 96 12.73 1.04 -16.40
CA SER A 96 14.18 1.12 -16.51
C SER A 96 14.70 2.52 -16.11
N ALA A 97 15.92 2.60 -15.58
CA ALA A 97 16.54 3.88 -15.28
C ALA A 97 16.70 4.75 -16.55
N HIS A 98 16.94 4.12 -17.69
CA HIS A 98 16.97 4.79 -19.00
C HIS A 98 15.63 5.47 -19.32
N TYR A 99 14.50 4.77 -19.10
CA TYR A 99 13.17 5.33 -19.35
C TYR A 99 12.85 6.49 -18.38
N ILE A 100 13.22 6.34 -17.11
CA ILE A 100 13.09 7.42 -16.12
C ILE A 100 13.90 8.66 -16.55
N ALA A 101 15.14 8.48 -17.00
CA ALA A 101 15.96 9.58 -17.50
C ALA A 101 15.30 10.30 -18.70
N ARG A 102 14.67 9.54 -19.59
CA ARG A 102 13.91 10.10 -20.72
C ARG A 102 12.68 10.88 -20.27
N LEU A 103 11.89 10.35 -19.31
CA LEU A 103 10.76 11.08 -18.73
C LEU A 103 11.19 12.43 -18.15
N LYS A 104 12.31 12.47 -17.44
CA LYS A 104 12.86 13.73 -16.89
C LYS A 104 13.29 14.69 -17.99
N LYS A 105 14.07 14.22 -18.95
CA LYS A 105 14.65 15.05 -20.01
C LYS A 105 13.62 15.54 -21.02
N GLU A 106 12.72 14.65 -21.47
CA GLU A 106 11.82 14.90 -22.59
C GLU A 106 10.44 15.41 -22.14
N ARG A 107 10.07 15.17 -20.87
CA ARG A 107 8.72 15.45 -20.35
C ARG A 107 8.69 16.25 -19.05
N ASN A 108 9.79 16.90 -18.68
CA ASN A 108 9.88 17.71 -17.47
C ASN A 108 9.35 16.98 -16.23
N ALA A 109 9.64 15.68 -16.11
CA ALA A 109 9.14 14.84 -15.05
C ALA A 109 9.89 15.07 -13.73
N CYS A 110 9.13 15.05 -12.63
CA CYS A 110 9.62 14.94 -11.27
C CYS A 110 9.27 13.54 -10.74
N ILE A 111 10.27 12.78 -10.38
CA ILE A 111 10.10 11.39 -9.94
C ILE A 111 9.98 11.35 -8.43
N VAL A 112 8.83 10.92 -7.97
CA VAL A 112 8.50 10.78 -6.55
C VAL A 112 8.33 9.31 -6.21
N LEU A 113 8.96 8.87 -5.14
CA LEU A 113 8.77 7.53 -4.58
C LEU A 113 7.96 7.67 -3.30
N TYR A 114 6.84 6.98 -3.24
CA TYR A 114 6.01 6.89 -2.05
C TYR A 114 6.03 5.47 -1.48
N MET A 115 6.36 5.37 -0.20
CA MET A 115 6.48 4.11 0.52
C MET A 115 5.24 3.89 1.40
N PRO A 116 4.32 3.01 0.98
CA PRO A 116 3.12 2.67 1.76
C PRO A 116 3.39 1.60 2.84
N ASP A 117 4.60 1.09 2.89
CA ASP A 117 5.12 0.17 3.88
C ASP A 117 6.60 0.49 4.14
N ASN A 118 7.15 0.02 5.23
CA ASN A 118 8.53 0.26 5.65
C ASN A 118 9.54 -0.18 4.55
N ILE A 119 10.56 0.64 4.28
CA ILE A 119 11.56 0.42 3.22
C ILE A 119 12.24 -0.95 3.36
N ARG A 120 12.52 -1.38 4.59
CA ARG A 120 13.14 -2.69 4.87
C ARG A 120 12.16 -3.85 4.61
N THR A 121 10.90 -3.70 5.04
CA THR A 121 9.83 -4.68 4.80
C THR A 121 9.61 -4.90 3.31
N MET A 122 9.68 -3.83 2.53
CA MET A 122 9.59 -3.89 1.06
C MET A 122 10.88 -4.40 0.39
N LYS A 123 11.91 -4.70 1.17
CA LYS A 123 13.20 -5.21 0.69
C LYS A 123 13.86 -4.32 -0.37
N MET A 124 13.66 -3.02 -0.27
CA MET A 124 14.26 -2.06 -1.21
C MET A 124 15.72 -1.79 -0.88
N ALA A 125 16.04 -1.66 0.40
CA ALA A 125 17.39 -1.47 0.89
C ALA A 125 17.51 -2.01 2.33
N ARG A 126 18.74 -2.37 2.70
CA ARG A 126 19.08 -2.82 4.05
C ARG A 126 19.61 -1.68 4.92
N ASN A 127 20.10 -0.62 4.29
CA ASN A 127 20.67 0.56 4.92
C ASN A 127 20.57 1.80 4.02
N LYS A 128 20.86 2.97 4.58
CA LYS A 128 20.78 4.26 3.90
C LYS A 128 21.60 4.32 2.62
N SER A 129 22.84 3.84 2.63
CA SER A 129 23.73 3.89 1.45
C SER A 129 23.20 3.07 0.27
N GLU A 130 22.57 1.91 0.54
CA GLU A 130 21.90 1.13 -0.52
C GLU A 130 20.68 1.86 -1.07
N PHE A 131 19.92 2.52 -0.18
CA PHE A 131 18.75 3.27 -0.59
C PHE A 131 19.11 4.51 -1.43
N GLU A 132 20.12 5.24 -1.03
CA GLU A 132 20.66 6.37 -1.79
C GLU A 132 21.14 5.94 -3.19
N ARG A 133 21.83 4.80 -3.30
CA ARG A 133 22.22 4.23 -4.58
C ARG A 133 21.01 3.89 -5.45
N PHE A 134 19.95 3.34 -4.84
CA PHE A 134 18.70 3.09 -5.54
C PHE A 134 18.09 4.39 -6.07
N CYS A 135 17.95 5.39 -5.22
CA CYS A 135 17.40 6.70 -5.60
C CYS A 135 18.23 7.37 -6.71
N LYS A 136 19.54 7.35 -6.59
CA LYS A 136 20.46 7.87 -7.62
C LYS A 136 20.32 7.12 -8.95
N HIS A 137 20.25 5.78 -8.92
CA HIS A 137 20.12 4.96 -10.13
C HIS A 137 18.83 5.26 -10.88
N TYR A 138 17.72 5.46 -10.16
CA TYR A 138 16.41 5.76 -10.78
C TYR A 138 16.12 7.26 -10.88
N HIS A 139 17.11 8.12 -10.62
CA HIS A 139 16.96 9.59 -10.68
C HIS A 139 15.75 10.09 -9.87
N VAL A 140 15.50 9.51 -8.71
CA VAL A 140 14.41 9.90 -7.81
C VAL A 140 14.67 11.31 -7.27
N ASP A 141 13.69 12.19 -7.37
CA ASP A 141 13.79 13.57 -6.90
C ASP A 141 13.34 13.73 -5.45
N GLN A 142 12.32 12.95 -5.05
CA GLN A 142 11.76 13.01 -3.70
C GLN A 142 11.29 11.63 -3.25
N VAL A 143 11.46 11.37 -1.96
CA VAL A 143 10.95 10.15 -1.32
C VAL A 143 10.11 10.53 -0.12
N TYR A 144 8.99 9.86 0.01
CA TYR A 144 8.09 9.99 1.15
C TYR A 144 7.80 8.61 1.76
N SER A 145 7.79 8.55 3.09
CA SER A 145 7.35 7.39 3.85
C SER A 145 6.35 7.81 4.92
N PHE A 146 5.42 6.92 5.25
CA PHE A 146 4.51 7.09 6.37
C PHE A 146 5.12 6.61 7.69
N ASP A 147 6.26 5.93 7.65
CA ASP A 147 6.93 5.36 8.81
C ASP A 147 8.01 6.31 9.34
N TYR A 148 7.92 6.68 10.61
CA TYR A 148 8.88 7.61 11.24
C TYR A 148 10.30 7.05 11.30
N LYS A 149 10.46 5.73 11.49
CA LYS A 149 11.79 5.10 11.47
C LYS A 149 12.45 5.20 10.11
N ASP A 150 11.67 5.06 9.03
CA ASP A 150 12.19 5.28 7.68
C ASP A 150 12.67 6.72 7.52
N CYS A 151 11.91 7.69 8.05
CA CYS A 151 12.27 9.10 7.95
C CYS A 151 13.58 9.41 8.68
N GLU A 152 13.79 8.83 9.85
CA GLU A 152 15.03 8.98 10.64
C GLU A 152 16.20 8.22 10.00
N GLU A 153 15.99 6.95 9.62
CA GLU A 153 17.06 6.07 9.17
C GLU A 153 17.53 6.37 7.75
N PHE A 154 16.58 6.66 6.84
CA PHE A 154 16.87 6.88 5.42
C PHE A 154 16.83 8.36 5.02
N GLU A 155 16.58 9.27 5.98
CA GLU A 155 16.46 10.72 5.75
C GLU A 155 15.45 11.08 4.66
N VAL A 156 14.31 10.37 4.65
CA VAL A 156 13.21 10.62 3.72
C VAL A 156 12.16 11.50 4.38
N LYS A 157 11.29 12.11 3.56
CA LYS A 157 10.25 13.00 4.06
C LYS A 157 9.08 12.19 4.63
N PHE A 158 8.55 12.64 5.75
CA PHE A 158 7.31 12.10 6.26
C PHE A 158 6.12 12.57 5.43
N PHE A 159 5.26 11.66 5.07
CA PHE A 159 3.96 11.95 4.48
C PHE A 159 2.95 10.91 4.91
N ASP A 160 2.01 11.34 5.73
CA ASP A 160 0.90 10.50 6.13
C ASP A 160 -0.18 10.51 5.05
N PHE A 161 -0.20 9.45 4.31
CA PHE A 161 -0.96 9.23 3.10
C PHE A 161 -2.44 8.94 3.38
N TYR A 162 -3.27 9.92 3.73
CA TYR A 162 -4.66 9.57 4.05
C TYR A 162 -5.70 10.63 3.72
N SER A 163 -5.53 11.31 2.62
CA SER A 163 -6.63 12.03 1.98
C SER A 163 -7.65 11.11 1.29
N MET A 164 -7.49 9.80 1.45
CA MET A 164 -8.16 8.75 0.69
C MET A 164 -9.56 8.43 1.13
N LEU A 165 -9.78 8.63 2.42
CA LEU A 165 -11.06 8.34 3.03
C LEU A 165 -11.68 9.69 3.32
N SER A 166 -12.61 10.14 2.50
CA SER A 166 -13.45 11.26 2.88
C SER A 166 -14.12 10.90 4.20
N ILE A 167 -14.07 11.83 5.13
CA ILE A 167 -14.83 11.69 6.38
C ILE A 167 -16.30 11.66 5.97
N GLU A 168 -16.90 10.50 6.07
CA GLU A 168 -18.34 10.35 5.90
C GLU A 168 -18.97 10.54 7.27
N GLU A 169 -19.88 11.46 7.38
CA GLU A 169 -20.72 11.58 8.57
C GLU A 169 -21.60 10.35 8.69
N ILE A 170 -21.10 9.35 9.41
CA ILE A 170 -21.90 8.16 9.71
C ILE A 170 -22.63 8.43 11.01
N PRO A 171 -23.98 8.42 10.99
CA PRO A 171 -24.75 8.59 12.22
C PRO A 171 -24.34 7.53 13.24
N ILE A 172 -23.99 7.96 14.43
CA ILE A 172 -23.76 7.05 15.56
C ILE A 172 -25.13 6.40 15.85
N LYS A 173 -25.29 5.15 15.48
CA LYS A 173 -26.45 4.38 15.89
C LYS A 173 -26.35 4.15 17.39
N GLN A 174 -27.22 4.80 18.15
CA GLN A 174 -27.51 4.37 19.53
C GLN A 174 -28.25 3.04 19.42
N SER A 175 -27.51 1.96 19.52
CA SER A 175 -28.05 0.60 19.52
C SER A 175 -27.98 0.06 20.95
N ASN A 176 -29.10 -0.50 21.43
CA ASN A 176 -29.11 -1.33 22.64
C ASN A 176 -28.54 -2.72 22.41
N ASP A 177 -28.01 -2.98 21.21
CA ASP A 177 -27.39 -4.24 20.82
C ASP A 177 -25.96 -4.37 21.37
N LYS A 178 -25.47 -5.60 21.45
CA LYS A 178 -24.08 -5.88 21.80
C LYS A 178 -23.14 -5.10 20.90
N MET A 179 -22.11 -4.49 21.48
CA MET A 179 -21.02 -3.82 20.76
C MET A 179 -20.46 -4.73 19.66
N LYS A 180 -20.24 -4.21 18.46
CA LYS A 180 -19.70 -4.96 17.31
C LYS A 180 -18.22 -4.69 17.17
N VAL A 181 -17.41 -5.75 17.15
CA VAL A 181 -15.96 -5.69 17.12
C VAL A 181 -15.45 -6.35 15.85
N LEU A 182 -14.65 -5.63 15.07
CA LEU A 182 -14.08 -6.08 13.81
C LEU A 182 -12.57 -6.27 13.92
N TYR A 183 -12.07 -7.40 13.45
CA TYR A 183 -10.68 -7.57 13.06
C TYR A 183 -10.59 -8.05 11.60
N VAL A 184 -9.78 -7.38 10.78
CA VAL A 184 -9.42 -7.84 9.43
C VAL A 184 -7.92 -7.69 9.26
N GLY A 185 -7.20 -8.79 9.10
CA GLY A 185 -5.76 -8.70 8.94
C GLY A 185 -5.06 -10.00 8.59
N GLY A 186 -3.80 -9.89 8.19
CA GLY A 186 -2.92 -11.04 7.96
C GLY A 186 -2.29 -11.53 9.26
N CYS A 187 -2.09 -12.85 9.36
CA CYS A 187 -1.33 -13.49 10.41
C CYS A 187 -0.01 -14.03 9.83
N ARG A 188 1.12 -13.51 10.31
CA ARG A 188 2.47 -13.89 9.83
C ARG A 188 3.29 -14.62 10.89
N SER A 189 2.75 -14.82 12.09
CA SER A 189 3.42 -15.52 13.18
C SER A 189 2.42 -16.21 14.10
N MET A 190 2.85 -17.30 14.75
CA MET A 190 2.03 -18.02 15.72
C MET A 190 1.71 -17.17 16.95
N GLU A 191 2.64 -16.34 17.39
CA GLU A 191 2.42 -15.41 18.51
C GLU A 191 1.24 -14.47 18.23
N ARG A 192 1.19 -13.90 17.01
CA ARG A 192 0.07 -13.04 16.58
C ARG A 192 -1.26 -13.81 16.55
N LEU A 193 -1.23 -15.06 16.07
CA LEU A 193 -2.42 -15.90 16.04
C LEU A 193 -2.94 -16.18 17.44
N GLN A 194 -2.06 -16.53 18.37
CA GLN A 194 -2.40 -16.78 19.78
C GLN A 194 -2.99 -15.52 20.44
N THR A 195 -2.41 -14.37 20.18
CA THR A 195 -2.93 -13.08 20.66
C THR A 195 -4.34 -12.80 20.13
N LEU A 196 -4.57 -13.05 18.83
CA LEU A 196 -5.89 -12.87 18.22
C LEU A 196 -6.93 -13.86 18.77
N HIS A 197 -6.55 -15.12 18.99
CA HIS A 197 -7.43 -16.13 19.60
C HIS A 197 -7.79 -15.73 21.04
N ALA A 198 -6.80 -15.33 21.84
CA ALA A 198 -7.02 -14.91 23.22
C ALA A 198 -7.91 -13.65 23.31
N LEU A 199 -7.72 -12.72 22.38
CA LEU A 199 -8.55 -11.51 22.29
C LEU A 199 -9.99 -11.85 21.90
N TYR A 200 -10.17 -12.72 20.91
CA TYR A 200 -11.49 -13.21 20.51
C TYR A 200 -12.23 -13.86 21.68
N ASP A 201 -11.57 -14.74 22.43
CA ASP A 201 -12.15 -15.41 23.60
C ASP A 201 -12.63 -14.44 24.67
N LYS A 202 -11.83 -13.37 24.92
CA LYS A 202 -12.19 -12.37 25.94
C LYS A 202 -13.33 -11.46 25.52
N LEU A 203 -13.55 -11.28 24.22
CA LEU A 203 -14.53 -10.35 23.68
C LEU A 203 -15.84 -11.03 23.27
N SER A 204 -15.81 -12.28 22.80
CA SER A 204 -16.96 -12.97 22.20
C SER A 204 -18.17 -13.12 23.15
N ASP A 205 -17.94 -13.22 24.46
CA ASP A 205 -19.02 -13.25 25.45
C ASP A 205 -19.72 -11.90 25.64
N LYS A 206 -18.99 -10.79 25.41
CA LYS A 206 -19.41 -9.42 25.72
C LYS A 206 -19.82 -8.63 24.49
N ALA A 207 -19.32 -9.00 23.33
CA ALA A 207 -19.48 -8.30 22.07
C ALA A 207 -19.83 -9.26 20.93
N SER A 208 -20.33 -8.72 19.82
CA SER A 208 -20.46 -9.44 18.56
C SER A 208 -19.15 -9.30 17.79
N CYS A 209 -18.35 -10.36 17.75
CA CYS A 209 -17.02 -10.34 17.15
C CYS A 209 -17.03 -10.89 15.72
N THR A 210 -16.49 -10.12 14.77
CA THR A 210 -16.28 -10.51 13.39
C THR A 210 -14.78 -10.45 13.08
N PHE A 211 -14.12 -11.62 13.09
CA PHE A 211 -12.68 -11.70 12.89
C PHE A 211 -12.36 -12.41 11.58
N TYR A 212 -11.68 -11.69 10.66
CA TYR A 212 -11.11 -12.24 9.42
C TYR A 212 -9.59 -12.31 9.56
N ILE A 213 -9.05 -13.53 9.63
CA ILE A 213 -7.61 -13.77 9.79
C ILE A 213 -7.08 -14.50 8.56
N ASN A 214 -6.23 -13.84 7.77
CA ASN A 214 -5.66 -14.40 6.55
C ASN A 214 -4.20 -14.85 6.75
N GLY A 215 -3.77 -15.86 5.98
CA GLY A 215 -2.41 -16.39 6.03
C GLY A 215 -2.17 -17.37 7.19
N VAL A 216 -3.21 -18.07 7.61
CA VAL A 216 -3.16 -19.10 8.65
C VAL A 216 -3.17 -20.48 8.00
N ASP A 217 -2.24 -21.37 8.39
CA ASP A 217 -2.22 -22.75 7.95
C ASP A 217 -3.46 -23.51 8.42
N LYS A 218 -3.95 -24.46 7.62
CA LYS A 218 -5.21 -25.17 7.91
C LYS A 218 -5.22 -25.83 9.29
N GLU A 219 -4.09 -26.36 9.74
CA GLU A 219 -3.92 -26.98 11.04
C GLU A 219 -4.06 -26.01 12.22
N ASN A 220 -3.83 -24.72 11.98
CA ASN A 220 -3.89 -23.67 12.98
C ASN A 220 -5.20 -22.86 12.92
N ALA A 221 -6.02 -23.07 11.88
CA ALA A 221 -7.32 -22.44 11.68
C ALA A 221 -8.43 -23.17 12.46
N THR A 222 -8.30 -23.24 13.79
CA THR A 222 -9.08 -24.14 14.65
C THR A 222 -10.15 -23.46 15.49
N LYS A 223 -10.13 -22.13 15.59
CA LYS A 223 -11.06 -21.41 16.48
C LYS A 223 -12.40 -21.21 15.80
N GLU A 224 -13.45 -21.77 16.40
CA GLU A 224 -14.83 -21.57 15.97
C GLU A 224 -15.23 -20.08 16.06
N GLY A 225 -16.02 -19.60 15.11
CA GLY A 225 -16.49 -18.22 15.04
C GLY A 225 -15.49 -17.24 14.40
N ILE A 226 -14.27 -17.67 14.10
CA ILE A 226 -13.27 -16.88 13.34
C ILE A 226 -13.28 -17.31 11.87
N ILE A 227 -13.24 -16.35 10.97
CA ILE A 227 -13.21 -16.58 9.52
C ILE A 227 -11.75 -16.55 9.05
N TYR A 228 -11.26 -17.71 8.61
CA TYR A 228 -9.88 -17.87 8.17
C TYR A 228 -9.74 -17.86 6.66
N ASN A 229 -8.66 -17.25 6.18
CA ASN A 229 -8.20 -17.31 4.79
C ASN A 229 -9.29 -16.93 3.77
N HIS A 230 -10.18 -16.03 4.16
CA HIS A 230 -11.20 -15.49 3.28
C HIS A 230 -10.73 -14.11 2.77
N PRO A 231 -10.33 -14.00 1.49
CA PRO A 231 -9.88 -12.74 0.94
C PRO A 231 -11.07 -11.78 0.80
N LEU A 232 -10.91 -10.57 1.32
CA LEU A 232 -11.86 -9.48 1.16
C LEU A 232 -11.28 -8.45 0.20
N SER A 233 -12.11 -7.88 -0.65
CA SER A 233 -11.79 -6.66 -1.37
C SER A 233 -11.74 -5.49 -0.38
N TYR A 234 -11.06 -4.40 -0.75
CA TYR A 234 -11.00 -3.26 0.16
C TYR A 234 -12.37 -2.58 0.35
N ALA A 235 -13.25 -2.65 -0.64
CA ALA A 235 -14.62 -2.16 -0.50
C ALA A 235 -15.39 -2.94 0.58
N GLU A 236 -15.30 -4.27 0.57
CA GLU A 236 -15.92 -5.11 1.60
C GLU A 236 -15.34 -4.81 2.98
N VAL A 237 -14.03 -4.54 3.08
CA VAL A 237 -13.42 -4.12 4.35
C VAL A 237 -14.00 -2.80 4.82
N VAL A 238 -14.15 -1.80 3.95
CA VAL A 238 -14.76 -0.51 4.29
C VAL A 238 -16.21 -0.67 4.76
N GLU A 239 -17.00 -1.50 4.07
CA GLU A 239 -18.37 -1.81 4.50
C GLU A 239 -18.41 -2.45 5.91
N LEU A 240 -17.52 -3.41 6.17
CA LEU A 240 -17.39 -4.02 7.50
C LEU A 240 -16.99 -2.99 8.55
N VAL A 241 -16.04 -2.09 8.24
CA VAL A 241 -15.65 -0.99 9.15
C VAL A 241 -16.86 -0.13 9.49
N GLN A 242 -17.65 0.25 8.49
CA GLN A 242 -18.86 1.07 8.71
C GLN A 242 -19.91 0.39 9.59
N GLN A 243 -20.03 -0.94 9.49
CA GLN A 243 -21.04 -1.74 10.21
C GLN A 243 -20.63 -2.10 11.65
N ASN A 244 -19.38 -1.86 12.05
CA ASN A 244 -18.85 -2.20 13.36
C ASN A 244 -18.56 -0.95 14.20
N ASP A 245 -18.50 -1.09 15.52
CA ASP A 245 -18.29 0.00 16.46
C ASP A 245 -16.81 0.14 16.83
N VAL A 246 -16.10 -0.99 16.90
CA VAL A 246 -14.71 -1.09 17.32
C VAL A 246 -13.91 -1.81 16.24
N ILE A 247 -12.76 -1.26 15.88
CA ILE A 247 -11.78 -1.87 15.00
C ILE A 247 -10.60 -2.33 15.85
N VAL A 248 -10.21 -3.59 15.68
CA VAL A 248 -9.03 -4.13 16.34
C VAL A 248 -7.82 -3.98 15.42
N GLU A 249 -6.73 -3.47 15.98
CA GLU A 249 -5.44 -3.38 15.34
C GLU A 249 -4.38 -4.10 16.16
N ILE A 250 -3.53 -4.88 15.51
CA ILE A 250 -2.31 -5.41 16.12
C ILE A 250 -1.14 -4.92 15.29
N ILE A 251 -0.34 -4.05 15.88
CA ILE A 251 0.82 -3.44 15.21
C ILE A 251 1.98 -4.42 15.22
N ASN A 252 2.70 -4.53 14.11
CA ASN A 252 3.99 -5.21 14.08
C ASN A 252 5.03 -4.34 14.82
N GLY A 253 5.77 -4.91 15.75
CA GLY A 253 6.73 -4.18 16.58
C GLY A 253 7.87 -3.45 15.85
N THR A 254 7.98 -3.61 14.52
CA THR A 254 8.93 -2.88 13.66
C THR A 254 8.34 -1.65 12.99
N GLN A 255 7.02 -1.50 12.99
CA GLN A 255 6.32 -0.39 12.34
C GLN A 255 6.03 0.72 13.36
N THR A 256 6.29 1.96 12.98
CA THR A 256 6.06 3.16 13.82
C THR A 256 5.08 4.14 13.20
N GLY A 257 4.75 3.95 11.92
CA GLY A 257 3.76 4.77 11.23
C GLY A 257 2.32 4.32 11.53
N ASN A 258 1.39 5.23 11.34
CA ASN A 258 -0.03 4.97 11.50
C ASN A 258 -0.51 3.95 10.46
N THR A 259 -1.19 2.91 10.91
CA THR A 259 -1.71 1.92 9.99
C THR A 259 -2.99 2.38 9.29
N LEU A 260 -3.40 1.62 8.30
CA LEU A 260 -4.68 1.85 7.61
C LEU A 260 -5.87 1.70 8.58
N ARG A 261 -5.77 0.82 9.58
CA ARG A 261 -6.85 0.62 10.58
C ARG A 261 -7.12 1.85 11.43
N LEU A 262 -6.06 2.52 11.89
CA LEU A 262 -6.20 3.80 12.60
C LEU A 262 -6.95 4.82 11.72
N LYS A 263 -6.61 4.90 10.44
CA LYS A 263 -7.22 5.86 9.53
C LYS A 263 -8.69 5.55 9.26
N GLU A 264 -9.01 4.29 9.05
CA GLU A 264 -10.39 3.85 8.92
C GLU A 264 -11.19 4.17 10.18
N ALA A 265 -10.60 3.94 11.38
CA ALA A 265 -11.25 4.28 12.63
C ALA A 265 -11.56 5.79 12.72
N VAL A 266 -10.60 6.63 12.38
CA VAL A 266 -10.77 8.10 12.39
C VAL A 266 -11.80 8.53 11.34
N CYS A 267 -11.66 8.07 10.08
CA CYS A 267 -12.51 8.50 8.98
C CYS A 267 -13.97 8.06 9.14
N TYR A 268 -14.21 6.92 9.74
CA TYR A 268 -15.55 6.36 9.93
C TYR A 268 -16.05 6.49 11.37
N ASN A 269 -15.41 7.32 12.20
CA ASN A 269 -15.79 7.57 13.60
C ASN A 269 -15.98 6.29 14.41
N LYS A 270 -14.97 5.41 14.39
CA LYS A 270 -14.96 4.13 15.12
C LYS A 270 -13.96 4.15 16.26
N CYS A 271 -14.22 3.38 17.30
CA CYS A 271 -13.21 3.13 18.32
C CYS A 271 -12.09 2.24 17.76
N LEU A 272 -10.84 2.52 18.14
CA LEU A 272 -9.69 1.67 17.84
C LEU A 272 -9.24 0.96 19.12
N LEU A 273 -9.13 -0.37 19.06
CA LEU A 273 -8.49 -1.19 20.08
C LEU A 273 -7.14 -1.67 19.53
N SER A 274 -6.05 -1.12 20.08
CA SER A 274 -4.68 -1.44 19.69
C SER A 274 -3.84 -1.89 20.88
#